data_285af388b46951579c7b77ab27f0a020
#
_entry.id   285af388b46951579c7b77ab27f0a020
#
_cell.length_a   1.000
_cell.length_b   1.000
_cell.length_c   1.000
_cell.angle_alpha   90.00
_cell.angle_beta   90.00
_cell.angle_gamma   90.00
#
_symmetry.space_group_name_H-M   'P 1'
#
loop_
_entity.id
_entity.type
_entity.pdbx_description
1 polymer ?
#
loop_
_entity_poly.entity_id
_entity_poly.type
_entity_poly.pdbx_seq_one_letter_code
_entity_poly.pdbx_strand_id
1 'polypeptide(L)'
;MQASVAPTESIPTTTNAATPASWDQAKPQQVTLIGDSVADAIAQTSTAVAEAGREVSLDLQVAPCRRVNGQSCPYNGVRPPNVIQLVQSLGPSLGPNVVVAVGYNDSESTFAQDVASALSALEDAGAKRIFWLTLRAARHPYLTMNAALEAAAADHPDLTIVDWNVYSRSHPDWFESDGIHLAGDGAMAMATLIHKALETAGVAAPDVRVRTARLPVAIRGSDYSARLVGAAGFAPYRWSLLERAPAGIHLEPNGMVRGRPLVAAGAYTFNVRVTDSTGTSTTRRLTLHVK
;
A
#
# COMPACT_ATOMS: atom_id res chain seq x y z
N MET A 1 14.14 -15.80 -31.46
CA MET A 1 14.12 -14.68 -30.50
C MET A 1 13.28 -15.15 -29.32
N GLN A 2 13.93 -15.59 -28.24
CA GLN A 2 13.24 -16.00 -27.02
C GLN A 2 12.97 -14.73 -26.20
N ALA A 3 11.71 -14.50 -25.84
CA ALA A 3 11.34 -13.44 -24.92
C ALA A 3 11.89 -13.76 -23.53
N SER A 4 12.79 -12.92 -23.03
CA SER A 4 13.29 -12.97 -21.67
C SER A 4 12.13 -12.59 -20.73
N VAL A 5 11.68 -13.55 -19.92
CA VAL A 5 10.77 -13.28 -18.80
C VAL A 5 11.60 -12.62 -17.71
N ALA A 6 11.29 -11.39 -17.37
CA ALA A 6 11.91 -10.70 -16.25
C ALA A 6 11.66 -11.48 -14.95
N PRO A 7 12.68 -11.63 -14.08
CA PRO A 7 12.50 -12.32 -12.81
C PRO A 7 11.53 -11.53 -11.93
N THR A 8 10.52 -12.21 -11.39
CA THR A 8 9.63 -11.68 -10.35
C THR A 8 10.49 -11.49 -9.09
N GLU A 9 10.90 -10.25 -8.81
CA GLU A 9 11.63 -9.94 -7.58
C GLU A 9 10.75 -10.25 -6.37
N SER A 10 11.15 -11.24 -5.58
CA SER A 10 10.55 -11.55 -4.30
C SER A 10 10.94 -10.46 -3.29
N ILE A 11 9.96 -9.83 -2.67
CA ILE A 11 10.15 -8.82 -1.63
C ILE A 11 10.65 -9.53 -0.37
N PRO A 12 11.87 -9.25 0.12
CA PRO A 12 12.34 -9.84 1.37
C PRO A 12 11.63 -9.14 2.54
N THR A 13 10.61 -9.78 3.09
CA THR A 13 9.98 -9.42 4.35
C THR A 13 10.25 -10.52 5.35
N THR A 14 10.97 -10.22 6.40
CA THR A 14 11.04 -11.09 7.58
C THR A 14 9.72 -10.93 8.33
N THR A 15 8.77 -11.82 8.10
CA THR A 15 7.45 -11.79 8.72
C THR A 15 7.35 -12.80 9.86
N ASN A 16 7.03 -12.31 11.06
CA ASN A 16 6.23 -13.07 11.99
C ASN A 16 4.79 -13.03 11.48
N ALA A 17 4.32 -14.13 10.91
CA ALA A 17 2.98 -14.24 10.32
C ALA A 17 1.91 -14.12 11.42
N ALA A 18 1.32 -12.93 11.54
CA ALA A 18 0.07 -12.75 12.24
C ALA A 18 -1.06 -13.39 11.39
N THR A 19 -1.94 -14.15 12.04
CA THR A 19 -3.14 -14.73 11.41
C THR A 19 -3.94 -13.63 10.73
N PRO A 20 -4.30 -13.76 9.43
CA PRO A 20 -5.03 -12.72 8.73
C PRO A 20 -6.38 -12.47 9.43
N ALA A 21 -6.62 -11.22 9.82
CA ALA A 21 -7.91 -10.78 10.30
C ALA A 21 -8.97 -11.03 9.21
N SER A 22 -10.17 -11.44 9.61
CA SER A 22 -11.29 -11.55 8.68
C SER A 22 -11.61 -10.14 8.17
N TRP A 23 -11.51 -9.91 6.86
CA TRP A 23 -11.73 -8.60 6.19
C TRP A 23 -13.20 -8.19 6.13
N ASP A 24 -14.03 -8.66 7.06
CA ASP A 24 -15.39 -8.16 7.30
C ASP A 24 -15.40 -6.80 8.03
N GLN A 25 -14.24 -6.16 8.21
CA GLN A 25 -14.16 -4.88 8.88
C GLN A 25 -14.70 -3.76 7.98
N ALA A 26 -15.67 -3.04 8.52
CA ALA A 26 -16.40 -1.98 7.80
C ALA A 26 -15.56 -0.70 7.55
N LYS A 27 -14.30 -0.60 8.03
CA LYS A 27 -13.46 0.60 7.92
C LYS A 27 -11.99 0.28 7.71
N PRO A 28 -11.28 1.07 6.88
CA PRO A 28 -9.83 1.01 6.75
C PRO A 28 -9.12 1.24 8.09
N GLN A 29 -8.02 0.52 8.33
CA GLN A 29 -7.20 0.76 9.51
C GLN A 29 -6.42 2.07 9.36
N GLN A 30 -6.26 2.80 10.47
CA GLN A 30 -5.43 4.00 10.50
C GLN A 30 -3.95 3.61 10.39
N VAL A 31 -3.23 4.36 9.55
CA VAL A 31 -1.77 4.27 9.36
C VAL A 31 -1.20 5.68 9.39
N THR A 32 -0.20 5.92 10.22
CA THR A 32 0.56 7.17 10.20
C THR A 32 1.91 6.92 9.54
N LEU A 33 2.21 7.63 8.45
CA LEU A 33 3.51 7.61 7.79
C LEU A 33 4.33 8.83 8.24
N ILE A 34 5.40 8.56 8.98
CA ILE A 34 6.36 9.58 9.44
C ILE A 34 7.58 9.52 8.51
N GLY A 35 7.90 10.64 7.86
CA GLY A 35 8.98 10.67 6.88
C GLY A 35 9.86 11.92 6.94
N ASP A 36 11.06 11.79 6.37
CA ASP A 36 11.98 12.89 6.07
C ASP A 36 11.87 13.36 4.62
N SER A 37 12.89 14.02 4.07
CA SER A 37 12.89 14.56 2.71
C SER A 37 12.73 13.49 1.62
N VAL A 38 13.14 12.26 1.87
CA VAL A 38 13.03 11.17 0.89
C VAL A 38 11.56 10.75 0.76
N ALA A 39 10.87 10.55 1.88
CA ALA A 39 9.45 10.20 1.88
C ALA A 39 8.54 11.39 1.55
N ASP A 40 9.00 12.63 1.67
CA ASP A 40 8.26 13.84 1.27
C ASP A 40 7.88 13.80 -0.23
N ALA A 41 8.67 13.13 -1.08
CA ALA A 41 8.34 12.91 -2.47
C ALA A 41 6.99 12.18 -2.68
N ILE A 42 6.59 11.31 -1.73
CA ILE A 42 5.27 10.67 -1.75
C ILE A 42 4.19 11.74 -1.61
N ALA A 43 4.31 12.66 -0.63
CA ALA A 43 3.32 13.71 -0.42
C ALA A 43 3.18 14.67 -1.60
N GLN A 44 4.25 14.87 -2.36
CA GLN A 44 4.27 15.72 -3.55
C GLN A 44 3.68 15.03 -4.80
N THR A 45 3.40 13.72 -4.74
CA THR A 45 2.93 12.93 -5.87
C THR A 45 1.57 12.29 -5.55
N SER A 46 0.47 12.84 -6.10
CA SER A 46 -0.89 12.41 -5.77
C SER A 46 -1.14 10.92 -6.01
N THR A 47 -0.54 10.34 -7.05
CA THR A 47 -0.63 8.89 -7.34
C THR A 47 0.13 8.06 -6.30
N ALA A 48 1.26 8.54 -5.79
CA ALA A 48 2.01 7.87 -4.73
C ALA A 48 1.28 7.95 -3.37
N VAL A 49 0.64 9.11 -3.07
CA VAL A 49 -0.25 9.22 -1.89
C VAL A 49 -1.39 8.22 -1.98
N ALA A 50 -2.05 8.13 -3.14
CA ALA A 50 -3.15 7.19 -3.35
C ALA A 50 -2.70 5.72 -3.22
N GLU A 51 -1.50 5.39 -3.69
CA GLU A 51 -0.92 4.04 -3.58
C GLU A 51 -0.54 3.71 -2.13
N ALA A 52 0.15 4.59 -1.41
CA ALA A 52 0.50 4.37 -0.01
C ALA A 52 -0.72 4.27 0.89
N GLY A 53 -1.79 5.04 0.58
CA GLY A 53 -3.06 5.06 1.31
C GLY A 53 -4.09 4.04 0.83
N ARG A 54 -3.75 3.18 -0.12
CA ARG A 54 -4.68 2.22 -0.68
C ARG A 54 -5.13 1.22 0.40
N GLU A 55 -6.44 1.07 0.58
CA GLU A 55 -7.07 0.19 1.57
C GLU A 55 -6.72 0.50 3.05
N VAL A 56 -6.22 1.70 3.34
CA VAL A 56 -5.98 2.21 4.71
C VAL A 56 -6.45 3.66 4.85
N SER A 57 -6.58 4.13 6.10
CA SER A 57 -6.75 5.56 6.40
C SER A 57 -5.37 6.15 6.69
N LEU A 58 -4.75 6.75 5.66
CA LEU A 58 -3.37 7.25 5.74
C LEU A 58 -3.34 8.67 6.30
N ASP A 59 -2.51 8.88 7.34
CA ASP A 59 -2.07 10.18 7.83
C ASP A 59 -0.60 10.39 7.45
N LEU A 60 -0.31 11.44 6.66
CA LEU A 60 1.03 11.77 6.19
C LEU A 60 1.68 12.82 7.08
N GLN A 61 2.70 12.40 7.81
CA GLN A 61 3.49 13.23 8.71
C GLN A 61 4.93 13.35 8.16
N VAL A 62 5.10 13.89 6.96
CA VAL A 62 6.39 14.02 6.28
C VAL A 62 6.92 15.45 6.37
N ALA A 63 8.23 15.60 6.56
CA ALA A 63 8.88 16.90 6.55
C ALA A 63 10.37 16.78 6.19
N PRO A 64 10.87 17.56 5.23
CA PRO A 64 12.29 17.60 4.94
C PRO A 64 13.12 17.90 6.20
N CYS A 65 14.35 17.35 6.24
CA CYS A 65 15.27 17.54 7.36
C CYS A 65 14.90 16.86 8.68
N ARG A 66 13.78 16.15 8.76
CA ARG A 66 13.40 15.42 9.98
C ARG A 66 14.46 14.40 10.37
N ARG A 67 14.78 14.32 11.67
CA ARG A 67 15.63 13.31 12.27
C ARG A 67 14.81 12.34 13.11
N VAL A 68 15.38 11.19 13.40
CA VAL A 68 14.82 10.24 14.38
C VAL A 68 14.82 10.88 15.76
N ASN A 69 15.96 11.42 16.17
CA ASN A 69 16.14 12.09 17.46
C ASN A 69 17.07 13.31 17.31
N GLY A 70 17.19 14.12 18.37
CA GLY A 70 17.99 15.34 18.36
C GLY A 70 17.37 16.46 17.53
N GLN A 71 18.17 17.49 17.23
CA GLN A 71 17.68 18.68 16.54
C GLN A 71 17.67 18.45 15.02
N SER A 72 16.49 18.50 14.40
CA SER A 72 16.33 18.50 12.93
C SER A 72 17.00 19.72 12.29
N CYS A 73 17.48 19.63 11.04
CA CYS A 73 17.98 20.77 10.34
C CYS A 73 16.86 21.74 9.92
N PRO A 74 17.13 23.03 9.70
CA PRO A 74 16.11 23.94 9.22
C PRO A 74 15.85 23.71 7.73
N TYR A 75 14.57 23.71 7.33
CA TYR A 75 14.13 23.74 5.96
C TYR A 75 13.16 24.92 5.78
N ASN A 76 13.45 25.81 4.84
CA ASN A 76 12.69 27.06 4.62
C ASN A 76 12.46 27.86 5.94
N GLY A 77 13.47 27.93 6.79
CA GLY A 77 13.40 28.67 8.07
C GLY A 77 12.67 27.94 9.21
N VAL A 78 12.09 26.78 8.95
CA VAL A 78 11.38 25.98 9.95
C VAL A 78 12.16 24.71 10.28
N ARG A 79 12.22 24.36 11.57
CA ARG A 79 12.77 23.07 12.02
C ARG A 79 11.61 22.12 12.30
N PRO A 80 11.48 21.03 11.54
CA PRO A 80 10.43 20.06 11.85
C PRO A 80 10.75 19.36 13.19
N PRO A 81 9.72 18.95 13.93
CA PRO A 81 9.93 18.10 15.10
C PRO A 81 10.60 16.78 14.65
N ASN A 82 11.52 16.24 15.46
CA ASN A 82 12.05 14.90 15.24
C ASN A 82 10.95 13.85 15.46
N VAL A 83 11.22 12.58 15.16
CA VAL A 83 10.21 11.50 15.28
C VAL A 83 9.65 11.44 16.71
N ILE A 84 10.50 11.46 17.74
CA ILE A 84 10.08 11.37 19.14
C ILE A 84 9.14 12.53 19.52
N GLN A 85 9.54 13.77 19.19
CA GLN A 85 8.73 14.96 19.46
C GLN A 85 7.39 14.93 18.71
N LEU A 86 7.39 14.47 17.46
CA LEU A 86 6.16 14.33 16.66
C LEU A 86 5.23 13.30 17.29
N VAL A 87 5.75 12.12 17.61
CA VAL A 87 4.98 11.03 18.24
C VAL A 87 4.37 11.49 19.56
N GLN A 88 5.15 12.18 20.41
CA GLN A 88 4.64 12.75 21.66
C GLN A 88 3.53 13.79 21.42
N SER A 89 3.65 14.61 20.37
CA SER A 89 2.65 15.62 20.05
C SER A 89 1.35 15.02 19.47
N LEU A 90 1.45 13.92 18.73
CA LEU A 90 0.29 13.19 18.21
C LEU A 90 -0.44 12.39 19.29
N GLY A 91 0.32 11.82 20.25
CA GLY A 91 -0.25 11.00 21.31
C GLY A 91 -1.19 9.93 20.75
N PRO A 92 -2.43 9.80 21.28
CA PRO A 92 -3.40 8.79 20.81
C PRO A 92 -3.81 8.96 19.34
N SER A 93 -3.62 10.13 18.73
CA SER A 93 -3.93 10.36 17.31
C SER A 93 -2.94 9.69 16.37
N LEU A 94 -1.80 9.21 16.88
CA LEU A 94 -0.81 8.43 16.12
C LEU A 94 -1.44 7.18 15.49
N GLY A 95 -2.36 6.54 16.20
CA GLY A 95 -2.98 5.29 15.78
C GLY A 95 -2.07 4.07 15.94
N PRO A 96 -2.62 2.86 15.68
CA PRO A 96 -1.95 1.62 16.02
C PRO A 96 -0.90 1.15 15.00
N ASN A 97 -0.89 1.69 13.79
CA ASN A 97 0.03 1.26 12.73
C ASN A 97 0.86 2.46 12.28
N VAL A 98 2.17 2.36 12.37
CA VAL A 98 3.08 3.46 12.04
C VAL A 98 4.13 3.00 11.04
N VAL A 99 4.30 3.76 9.97
CA VAL A 99 5.40 3.61 9.01
C VAL A 99 6.41 4.71 9.28
N VAL A 100 7.69 4.35 9.45
CA VAL A 100 8.79 5.29 9.66
C VAL A 100 9.75 5.21 8.48
N ALA A 101 9.89 6.31 7.75
CA ALA A 101 10.82 6.48 6.64
C ALA A 101 11.73 7.69 6.95
N VAL A 102 12.51 7.58 8.01
CA VAL A 102 13.41 8.61 8.54
C VAL A 102 14.74 7.99 8.90
N GLY A 103 15.84 8.72 8.68
CA GLY A 103 17.18 8.30 9.05
C GLY A 103 18.29 8.97 8.23
N TYR A 104 17.99 9.51 7.05
CA TYR A 104 19.02 10.09 6.17
C TYR A 104 19.71 11.32 6.76
N ASN A 105 19.12 11.97 7.77
CA ASN A 105 19.67 13.16 8.45
C ASN A 105 20.32 12.84 9.79
N ASP A 106 20.34 11.56 10.17
CA ASP A 106 20.85 11.13 11.48
C ASP A 106 22.34 10.78 11.44
N SER A 107 22.96 10.68 12.63
CA SER A 107 24.36 10.31 12.77
C SER A 107 24.49 8.80 12.99
N GLU A 108 25.38 8.15 12.25
CA GLU A 108 25.71 6.74 12.43
C GLU A 108 26.04 6.39 13.89
N SER A 109 26.79 7.26 14.57
CA SER A 109 27.29 6.99 15.92
C SER A 109 26.22 6.94 17.00
N THR A 110 25.05 7.55 16.77
CA THR A 110 23.93 7.58 17.74
C THR A 110 22.71 6.84 17.24
N PHE A 111 22.68 6.43 15.97
CA PHE A 111 21.47 5.94 15.30
C PHE A 111 20.80 4.78 16.02
N ALA A 112 21.57 3.78 16.48
CA ALA A 112 21.01 2.65 17.22
C ALA A 112 20.28 3.08 18.50
N GLN A 113 20.86 4.02 19.26
CA GLN A 113 20.24 4.57 20.46
C GLN A 113 19.02 5.43 20.13
N ASP A 114 19.10 6.22 19.06
CA ASP A 114 18.01 7.08 18.58
C ASP A 114 16.82 6.24 18.14
N VAL A 115 17.05 5.12 17.43
CA VAL A 115 16.01 4.14 17.05
C VAL A 115 15.37 3.52 18.28
N ALA A 116 16.16 3.05 19.26
CA ALA A 116 15.61 2.46 20.49
C ALA A 116 14.72 3.46 21.25
N SER A 117 15.15 4.73 21.33
CA SER A 117 14.37 5.81 21.97
C SER A 117 13.07 6.11 21.21
N ALA A 118 13.12 6.08 19.87
CA ALA A 118 11.96 6.31 19.04
C ALA A 118 10.95 5.14 19.12
N LEU A 119 11.43 3.89 19.18
CA LEU A 119 10.57 2.71 19.39
C LEU A 119 9.83 2.80 20.72
N SER A 120 10.52 3.12 21.80
CA SER A 120 9.87 3.33 23.11
C SER A 120 8.80 4.42 23.05
N ALA A 121 9.09 5.56 22.39
CA ALA A 121 8.11 6.63 22.25
C ALA A 121 6.88 6.22 21.40
N LEU A 122 7.08 5.43 20.35
CA LEU A 122 6.01 4.90 19.50
C LEU A 122 5.12 3.93 20.29
N GLU A 123 5.70 3.02 21.05
CA GLU A 123 5.00 2.07 21.92
C GLU A 123 4.19 2.79 23.01
N ASP A 124 4.79 3.78 23.68
CA ASP A 124 4.15 4.62 24.70
C ASP A 124 2.96 5.41 24.13
N ALA A 125 3.04 5.85 22.88
CA ALA A 125 1.95 6.53 22.17
C ALA A 125 0.86 5.56 21.66
N GLY A 126 1.06 4.25 21.79
CA GLY A 126 0.07 3.23 21.49
C GLY A 126 0.23 2.54 20.13
N ALA A 127 1.35 2.72 19.43
CA ALA A 127 1.67 1.92 18.24
C ALA A 127 1.67 0.42 18.58
N LYS A 128 1.10 -0.39 17.70
CA LYS A 128 1.02 -1.86 17.83
C LYS A 128 1.76 -2.58 16.71
N ARG A 129 2.00 -1.88 15.61
CA ARG A 129 2.79 -2.34 14.47
C ARG A 129 3.60 -1.16 13.96
N ILE A 130 4.89 -1.35 13.86
CA ILE A 130 5.84 -0.36 13.39
C ILE A 130 6.53 -0.94 12.15
N PHE A 131 6.53 -0.19 11.05
CA PHE A 131 7.17 -0.53 9.79
C PHE A 131 8.28 0.48 9.55
N TRP A 132 9.54 0.07 9.62
CA TRP A 132 10.65 1.00 9.41
C TRP A 132 11.37 0.69 8.11
N LEU A 133 11.45 1.69 7.22
CA LEU A 133 12.15 1.56 5.95
C LEU A 133 13.65 1.61 6.17
N THR A 134 14.38 0.68 5.54
CA THR A 134 15.85 0.78 5.46
C THR A 134 16.25 1.97 4.59
N LEU A 135 17.45 2.50 4.84
CA LEU A 135 18.04 3.60 4.08
C LEU A 135 18.75 3.04 2.85
N ARG A 136 18.56 3.63 1.68
CA ARG A 136 19.33 3.26 0.50
C ARG A 136 20.82 3.49 0.74
N ALA A 137 21.61 2.44 0.62
CA ALA A 137 23.04 2.45 0.88
C ALA A 137 23.86 3.04 -0.28
N ALA A 138 23.43 4.20 -0.78
CA ALA A 138 24.17 4.96 -1.81
C ALA A 138 25.49 5.51 -1.27
N ARG A 139 25.63 5.63 0.04
CA ARG A 139 26.81 6.12 0.76
C ARG A 139 27.01 5.34 2.04
N HIS A 140 28.27 5.22 2.49
CA HIS A 140 28.56 4.96 3.90
C HIS A 140 28.14 6.22 4.69
N PRO A 141 27.30 6.12 5.74
CA PRO A 141 27.19 5.06 6.75
C PRO A 141 25.87 4.25 6.71
N TYR A 142 25.04 4.41 5.70
CA TYR A 142 23.67 3.84 5.71
C TYR A 142 23.62 2.32 5.87
N LEU A 143 24.65 1.59 5.44
CA LEU A 143 24.73 0.14 5.68
C LEU A 143 24.79 -0.20 7.18
N THR A 144 25.61 0.53 7.94
CA THR A 144 25.71 0.36 9.39
C THR A 144 24.41 0.74 10.10
N MET A 145 23.76 1.82 9.63
CA MET A 145 22.47 2.24 10.17
C MET A 145 21.36 1.22 9.87
N ASN A 146 21.36 0.62 8.69
CA ASN A 146 20.42 -0.47 8.35
C ASN A 146 20.65 -1.69 9.25
N ALA A 147 21.90 -2.08 9.50
CA ALA A 147 22.22 -3.17 10.41
C ALA A 147 21.72 -2.89 11.85
N ALA A 148 21.72 -1.62 12.29
CA ALA A 148 21.14 -1.23 13.58
C ALA A 148 19.59 -1.39 13.59
N LEU A 149 18.91 -1.07 12.50
CA LEU A 149 17.46 -1.31 12.35
C LEU A 149 17.14 -2.83 12.40
N GLU A 150 17.91 -3.64 11.67
CA GLU A 150 17.75 -5.09 11.66
C GLU A 150 17.99 -5.70 13.05
N ALA A 151 19.01 -5.21 13.77
CA ALA A 151 19.28 -5.63 15.14
C ALA A 151 18.13 -5.24 16.10
N ALA A 152 17.58 -4.03 15.97
CA ALA A 152 16.44 -3.60 16.77
C ALA A 152 15.20 -4.49 16.53
N ALA A 153 14.96 -4.91 15.31
CA ALA A 153 13.83 -5.79 14.97
C ALA A 153 13.92 -7.20 15.59
N ALA A 154 15.12 -7.65 15.96
CA ALA A 154 15.29 -8.92 16.68
C ALA A 154 14.73 -8.87 18.12
N ASP A 155 14.75 -7.69 18.74
CA ASP A 155 14.30 -7.49 20.11
C ASP A 155 12.87 -6.89 20.20
N HIS A 156 12.35 -6.35 19.09
CA HIS A 156 11.02 -5.72 19.00
C HIS A 156 10.11 -6.48 18.01
N PRO A 157 9.27 -7.41 18.49
CA PRO A 157 8.42 -8.25 17.63
C PRO A 157 7.32 -7.49 16.87
N ASP A 158 7.01 -6.28 17.28
CA ASP A 158 6.09 -5.33 16.65
C ASP A 158 6.75 -4.45 15.57
N LEU A 159 8.10 -4.51 15.47
CA LEU A 159 8.88 -3.84 14.44
C LEU A 159 9.07 -4.75 13.23
N THR A 160 8.63 -4.27 12.06
CA THR A 160 8.88 -4.89 10.75
C THR A 160 9.83 -4.03 9.94
N ILE A 161 10.92 -4.60 9.47
CA ILE A 161 11.82 -3.91 8.54
C ILE A 161 11.28 -4.01 7.13
N VAL A 162 11.13 -2.85 6.49
CA VAL A 162 10.72 -2.71 5.08
C VAL A 162 11.96 -2.38 4.25
N ASP A 163 12.49 -3.36 3.53
CA ASP A 163 13.82 -3.25 2.93
C ASP A 163 13.82 -2.43 1.63
N TRP A 164 13.76 -1.12 1.80
CA TRP A 164 13.90 -0.15 0.70
C TRP A 164 15.28 -0.21 0.05
N ASN A 165 16.34 -0.48 0.82
CA ASN A 165 17.70 -0.58 0.29
C ASN A 165 17.83 -1.66 -0.78
N VAL A 166 17.34 -2.88 -0.49
CA VAL A 166 17.39 -3.99 -1.45
C VAL A 166 16.41 -3.74 -2.61
N TYR A 167 15.19 -3.30 -2.31
CA TYR A 167 14.16 -3.07 -3.32
C TYR A 167 14.57 -2.02 -4.36
N SER A 168 15.27 -0.96 -3.95
CA SER A 168 15.63 0.17 -4.82
C SER A 168 17.01 0.06 -5.48
N ARG A 169 17.86 -0.89 -5.07
CA ARG A 169 19.28 -0.91 -5.48
C ARG A 169 19.52 -1.04 -6.98
N SER A 170 18.65 -1.76 -7.69
CA SER A 170 18.73 -1.97 -9.15
C SER A 170 18.11 -0.85 -9.97
N HIS A 171 17.55 0.18 -9.32
CA HIS A 171 16.80 1.27 -9.92
C HIS A 171 17.44 2.65 -9.68
N PRO A 172 18.59 2.95 -10.30
CA PRO A 172 19.21 4.27 -10.15
C PRO A 172 18.36 5.40 -10.74
N ASP A 173 17.47 5.09 -11.68
CA ASP A 173 16.51 5.97 -12.33
C ASP A 173 15.39 6.48 -11.40
N TRP A 174 15.21 5.85 -10.23
CA TRP A 174 14.27 6.31 -9.20
C TRP A 174 14.80 7.42 -8.31
N PHE A 175 16.04 7.88 -8.55
CA PHE A 175 16.72 8.82 -7.68
C PHE A 175 17.29 10.01 -8.46
N GLU A 176 17.41 11.13 -7.76
CA GLU A 176 18.18 12.25 -8.21
C GLU A 176 19.68 11.93 -8.28
N SER A 177 20.47 12.85 -8.77
CA SER A 177 21.93 12.67 -8.93
C SER A 177 22.68 12.38 -7.62
N ASP A 178 22.09 12.69 -6.47
CA ASP A 178 22.66 12.38 -5.16
C ASP A 178 22.48 10.91 -4.74
N GLY A 179 21.63 10.17 -5.46
CA GLY A 179 21.33 8.76 -5.22
C GLY A 179 20.48 8.50 -3.96
N ILE A 180 19.84 9.54 -3.39
CA ILE A 180 19.06 9.49 -2.16
C ILE A 180 17.65 10.01 -2.36
N HIS A 181 17.50 11.26 -2.82
CA HIS A 181 16.19 11.86 -3.07
C HIS A 181 15.52 11.21 -4.26
N LEU A 182 14.20 11.07 -4.16
CA LEU A 182 13.42 10.33 -5.16
C LEU A 182 13.14 11.22 -6.38
N ALA A 183 13.26 10.62 -7.55
CA ALA A 183 12.93 11.21 -8.85
C ALA A 183 12.12 10.20 -9.68
N GLY A 184 11.52 10.65 -10.77
CA GLY A 184 10.75 9.79 -11.67
C GLY A 184 9.71 8.95 -10.94
N ASP A 185 9.80 7.63 -11.11
CA ASP A 185 8.87 6.68 -10.49
C ASP A 185 9.24 6.28 -9.06
N GLY A 186 10.31 6.85 -8.47
CA GLY A 186 10.82 6.47 -7.15
C GLY A 186 9.80 6.68 -6.03
N ALA A 187 9.02 7.77 -6.06
CA ALA A 187 7.96 8.02 -5.07
C ALA A 187 6.86 6.95 -5.14
N MET A 188 6.45 6.57 -6.36
CA MET A 188 5.48 5.50 -6.58
C MET A 188 6.03 4.14 -6.13
N ALA A 189 7.29 3.85 -6.43
CA ALA A 189 7.95 2.61 -6.02
C ALA A 189 8.02 2.47 -4.49
N MET A 190 8.38 3.56 -3.77
CA MET A 190 8.39 3.56 -2.31
C MET A 190 6.97 3.39 -1.74
N ALA A 191 5.98 4.08 -2.29
CA ALA A 191 4.58 3.94 -1.90
C ALA A 191 4.07 2.50 -2.09
N THR A 192 4.42 1.87 -3.23
CA THR A 192 4.07 0.48 -3.53
C THR A 192 4.71 -0.50 -2.53
N LEU A 193 5.98 -0.28 -2.17
CA LEU A 193 6.65 -1.11 -1.17
C LEU A 193 5.99 -0.99 0.21
N ILE A 194 5.65 0.25 0.63
CA ILE A 194 4.93 0.51 1.89
C ILE A 194 3.58 -0.20 1.89
N HIS A 195 2.77 0.00 0.83
CA HIS A 195 1.46 -0.65 0.73
C HIS A 195 1.58 -2.17 0.80
N LYS A 196 2.57 -2.76 0.11
CA LYS A 196 2.81 -4.21 0.11
C LYS A 196 3.20 -4.73 1.50
N ALA A 197 3.98 -3.99 2.26
CA ALA A 197 4.32 -4.34 3.64
C ALA A 197 3.06 -4.32 4.54
N LEU A 198 2.22 -3.28 4.41
CA LEU A 198 0.96 -3.16 5.14
C LEU A 198 -0.03 -4.28 4.78
N GLU A 199 -0.16 -4.64 3.49
CA GLU A 199 -0.98 -5.76 3.02
C GLU A 199 -0.49 -7.09 3.62
N THR A 200 0.83 -7.34 3.57
CA THR A 200 1.45 -8.56 4.09
C THR A 200 1.22 -8.73 5.60
N ALA A 201 1.27 -7.63 6.34
CA ALA A 201 0.99 -7.61 7.78
C ALA A 201 -0.51 -7.63 8.14
N GLY A 202 -1.40 -7.65 7.14
CA GLY A 202 -2.83 -7.60 7.35
C GLY A 202 -3.34 -6.26 7.89
N VAL A 203 -2.66 -5.17 7.62
CA VAL A 203 -3.08 -3.79 7.93
C VAL A 203 -3.88 -3.22 6.79
N ALA A 204 -3.35 -3.27 5.56
CA ALA A 204 -4.11 -2.98 4.35
C ALA A 204 -4.91 -4.22 3.92
N ALA A 205 -6.13 -4.01 3.46
CA ALA A 205 -6.91 -5.09 2.86
C ALA A 205 -6.31 -5.51 1.52
N PRO A 206 -6.38 -6.80 1.16
CA PRO A 206 -6.07 -7.22 -0.20
C PRO A 206 -6.99 -6.51 -1.19
N ASP A 207 -6.47 -6.20 -2.38
CA ASP A 207 -7.24 -5.55 -3.45
C ASP A 207 -8.57 -6.24 -3.72
N VAL A 208 -9.61 -5.44 -3.91
CA VAL A 208 -10.92 -5.93 -4.32
C VAL A 208 -10.81 -6.73 -5.62
N ARG A 209 -11.50 -7.86 -5.70
CA ARG A 209 -11.48 -8.74 -6.88
C ARG A 209 -12.85 -9.29 -7.21
N VAL A 210 -13.07 -9.57 -8.50
CA VAL A 210 -14.27 -10.28 -8.97
C VAL A 210 -14.08 -11.77 -8.76
N ARG A 211 -14.83 -12.37 -7.83
CA ARG A 211 -14.78 -13.82 -7.54
C ARG A 211 -15.57 -14.63 -8.58
N THR A 212 -16.65 -14.07 -9.12
CA THR A 212 -17.45 -14.74 -10.17
C THR A 212 -16.58 -15.10 -11.36
N ALA A 213 -16.38 -16.39 -11.60
CA ALA A 213 -15.57 -16.91 -12.70
C ALA A 213 -16.40 -17.17 -13.98
N ARG A 214 -17.65 -17.57 -13.80
CA ARG A 214 -18.55 -17.94 -14.90
C ARG A 214 -19.96 -17.46 -14.61
N LEU A 215 -20.69 -17.11 -15.67
CA LEU A 215 -22.11 -16.81 -15.63
C LEU A 215 -22.92 -18.05 -16.02
N PRO A 216 -24.10 -18.26 -15.44
CA PRO A 216 -25.04 -19.28 -15.91
C PRO A 216 -25.36 -19.05 -17.40
N VAL A 217 -25.71 -20.13 -18.10
CA VAL A 217 -26.16 -20.04 -19.51
C VAL A 217 -27.52 -19.34 -19.54
N ALA A 218 -27.67 -18.39 -20.47
CA ALA A 218 -28.92 -17.69 -20.70
C ALA A 218 -29.68 -18.33 -21.90
N ILE A 219 -31.01 -18.25 -21.84
CA ILE A 219 -31.86 -18.68 -22.96
C ILE A 219 -32.41 -17.42 -23.67
N ARG A 220 -32.27 -17.35 -24.98
CA ARG A 220 -32.76 -16.22 -25.76
C ARG A 220 -34.23 -15.94 -25.48
N GLY A 221 -34.56 -14.68 -25.20
CA GLY A 221 -35.93 -14.23 -24.97
C GLY A 221 -36.50 -14.61 -23.61
N SER A 222 -35.80 -15.41 -22.81
CA SER A 222 -36.22 -15.78 -21.46
C SER A 222 -35.61 -14.87 -20.40
N ASP A 223 -36.26 -14.77 -19.23
CA ASP A 223 -35.74 -14.00 -18.11
C ASP A 223 -34.42 -14.58 -17.60
N TYR A 224 -33.43 -13.72 -17.43
CA TYR A 224 -32.11 -14.06 -16.93
C TYR A 224 -31.79 -13.28 -15.66
N SER A 225 -31.23 -13.95 -14.69
CA SER A 225 -30.73 -13.33 -13.47
C SER A 225 -29.49 -14.08 -12.96
N ALA A 226 -28.41 -13.34 -12.68
CA ALA A 226 -27.20 -13.89 -12.08
C ALA A 226 -26.59 -12.83 -11.16
N ARG A 227 -25.98 -13.25 -10.06
CA ARG A 227 -25.29 -12.36 -9.13
C ARG A 227 -23.78 -12.43 -9.31
N LEU A 228 -23.15 -11.29 -9.48
CA LEU A 228 -21.70 -11.16 -9.39
C LEU A 228 -21.29 -11.13 -7.91
N VAL A 229 -20.17 -11.76 -7.61
CA VAL A 229 -19.60 -11.83 -6.26
C VAL A 229 -18.24 -11.15 -6.28
N GLY A 230 -18.08 -10.13 -5.44
CA GLY A 230 -16.80 -9.52 -5.09
C GLY A 230 -16.14 -10.26 -3.92
N ALA A 231 -14.86 -10.07 -3.74
CA ALA A 231 -14.09 -10.55 -2.60
C ALA A 231 -12.92 -9.62 -2.34
N ALA A 232 -12.44 -9.58 -1.08
CA ALA A 232 -11.41 -8.69 -0.59
C ALA A 232 -11.79 -7.19 -0.75
N GLY A 233 -10.91 -6.27 -0.38
CA GLY A 233 -11.28 -4.86 -0.25
C GLY A 233 -12.36 -4.64 0.81
N PHE A 234 -12.97 -3.48 0.83
CA PHE A 234 -13.99 -3.09 1.81
C PHE A 234 -15.39 -3.01 1.19
N ALA A 235 -16.33 -3.79 1.71
CA ALA A 235 -17.74 -3.67 1.33
C ALA A 235 -18.33 -2.30 1.80
N PRO A 236 -19.41 -1.79 1.16
CA PRO A 236 -20.16 -2.37 0.05
C PRO A 236 -19.49 -2.21 -1.31
N TYR A 237 -19.70 -3.17 -2.18
CA TYR A 237 -19.18 -3.13 -3.56
C TYR A 237 -20.17 -2.46 -4.49
N ARG A 238 -19.63 -1.65 -5.43
CA ARG A 238 -20.35 -1.10 -6.58
C ARG A 238 -19.89 -1.78 -7.85
N TRP A 239 -20.84 -2.10 -8.73
CA TRP A 239 -20.58 -2.77 -9.99
C TRP A 239 -20.93 -1.88 -11.16
N SER A 240 -20.14 -1.96 -12.22
CA SER A 240 -20.38 -1.26 -13.48
C SER A 240 -19.88 -2.06 -14.67
N LEU A 241 -20.42 -1.76 -15.85
CA LEU A 241 -19.89 -2.24 -17.13
C LEU A 241 -18.88 -1.22 -17.66
N LEU A 242 -17.80 -1.69 -18.28
CA LEU A 242 -16.87 -0.83 -19.02
C LEU A 242 -17.32 -0.65 -20.48
N GLU A 243 -18.09 -1.60 -20.98
CA GLU A 243 -18.65 -1.64 -22.32
C GLU A 243 -20.08 -2.21 -22.27
N ARG A 244 -20.78 -2.14 -23.36
CA ARG A 244 -22.16 -2.67 -23.41
C ARG A 244 -22.19 -4.18 -23.24
N ALA A 245 -23.04 -4.68 -22.36
CA ALA A 245 -23.42 -6.08 -22.32
C ALA A 245 -24.22 -6.47 -23.58
N PRO A 246 -24.40 -7.78 -23.83
CA PRO A 246 -25.29 -8.25 -24.93
C PRO A 246 -26.66 -7.59 -24.85
N ALA A 247 -27.25 -7.30 -26.03
CA ALA A 247 -28.55 -6.63 -26.08
C ALA A 247 -29.60 -7.36 -25.23
N GLY A 248 -30.34 -6.62 -24.44
CA GLY A 248 -31.33 -7.13 -23.49
C GLY A 248 -30.79 -7.51 -22.12
N ILE A 249 -29.47 -7.43 -21.90
CA ILE A 249 -28.81 -7.69 -20.60
C ILE A 249 -28.26 -6.37 -20.02
N HIS A 250 -28.41 -6.19 -18.73
CA HIS A 250 -27.84 -5.06 -17.96
C HIS A 250 -27.26 -5.52 -16.63
N LEU A 251 -26.36 -4.72 -16.09
CA LEU A 251 -25.74 -4.91 -14.77
C LEU A 251 -26.20 -3.80 -13.83
N GLU A 252 -26.79 -4.20 -12.71
CA GLU A 252 -27.17 -3.27 -11.64
C GLU A 252 -25.95 -2.95 -10.73
N PRO A 253 -25.91 -1.76 -10.09
CA PRO A 253 -24.81 -1.39 -9.19
C PRO A 253 -24.60 -2.35 -7.99
N ASN A 254 -25.60 -3.14 -7.64
CA ASN A 254 -25.54 -4.15 -6.57
C ASN A 254 -24.95 -5.50 -7.04
N GLY A 255 -24.53 -5.59 -8.32
CA GLY A 255 -23.92 -6.78 -8.91
C GLY A 255 -24.92 -7.79 -9.53
N MET A 256 -26.20 -7.41 -9.65
CA MET A 256 -27.16 -8.27 -10.35
C MET A 256 -27.08 -8.04 -11.86
N VAL A 257 -26.79 -9.11 -12.59
CA VAL A 257 -26.90 -9.18 -14.06
C VAL A 257 -28.30 -9.67 -14.40
N ARG A 258 -29.11 -8.85 -15.09
CA ARG A 258 -30.52 -9.15 -15.38
C ARG A 258 -30.91 -8.80 -16.81
N GLY A 259 -32.04 -9.33 -17.23
CA GLY A 259 -32.71 -9.00 -18.47
C GLY A 259 -33.16 -10.21 -19.28
N ARG A 260 -33.44 -9.98 -20.57
CA ARG A 260 -33.76 -11.03 -21.54
C ARG A 260 -32.79 -10.91 -22.71
N PRO A 261 -31.92 -11.89 -22.99
CA PRO A 261 -31.00 -11.81 -24.11
C PRO A 261 -31.78 -11.71 -25.44
N LEU A 262 -31.51 -10.66 -26.19
CA LEU A 262 -32.11 -10.43 -27.52
C LEU A 262 -31.15 -10.80 -28.66
N VAL A 263 -29.99 -11.32 -28.35
CA VAL A 263 -28.94 -11.73 -29.28
C VAL A 263 -29.13 -13.19 -29.73
N ALA A 264 -28.50 -13.60 -30.84
CA ALA A 264 -28.49 -14.99 -31.29
C ALA A 264 -27.76 -15.91 -30.31
N ALA A 265 -27.93 -17.23 -30.44
CA ALA A 265 -27.15 -18.20 -29.70
C ALA A 265 -25.65 -18.00 -30.00
N GLY A 266 -24.84 -18.01 -28.91
CA GLY A 266 -23.41 -17.73 -29.03
C GLY A 266 -22.76 -17.37 -27.68
N ALA A 267 -21.47 -17.00 -27.74
CA ALA A 267 -20.68 -16.56 -26.59
C ALA A 267 -20.41 -15.05 -26.67
N TYR A 268 -20.82 -14.31 -25.66
CA TYR A 268 -20.73 -12.86 -25.63
C TYR A 268 -19.85 -12.44 -24.44
N THR A 269 -18.75 -11.74 -24.73
CA THR A 269 -17.81 -11.27 -23.71
C THR A 269 -18.02 -9.79 -23.41
N PHE A 270 -17.87 -9.42 -22.14
CA PHE A 270 -17.91 -8.03 -21.69
C PHE A 270 -17.09 -7.89 -20.40
N ASN A 271 -16.61 -6.66 -20.13
CA ASN A 271 -15.83 -6.35 -18.94
C ASN A 271 -16.70 -5.74 -17.85
N VAL A 272 -16.62 -6.32 -16.66
CA VAL A 272 -17.25 -5.79 -15.45
C VAL A 272 -16.17 -5.17 -14.55
N ARG A 273 -16.51 -4.07 -13.90
CA ARG A 273 -15.68 -3.46 -12.85
C ARG A 273 -16.41 -3.62 -11.52
N VAL A 274 -15.67 -4.03 -10.49
CA VAL A 274 -16.08 -3.90 -9.10
C VAL A 274 -15.26 -2.78 -8.46
N THR A 275 -15.91 -1.93 -7.70
CA THR A 275 -15.29 -0.87 -6.89
C THR A 275 -15.77 -1.06 -5.46
N ASP A 276 -14.86 -1.02 -4.51
CA ASP A 276 -15.18 -1.13 -3.09
C ASP A 276 -15.50 0.23 -2.45
N SER A 277 -15.71 0.25 -1.12
CA SER A 277 -16.09 1.47 -0.40
C SER A 277 -14.94 2.48 -0.27
N THR A 278 -13.70 2.09 -0.47
CA THR A 278 -12.52 2.99 -0.47
C THR A 278 -12.28 3.63 -1.84
N GLY A 279 -12.92 3.10 -2.89
CA GLY A 279 -12.73 3.53 -4.27
C GLY A 279 -11.76 2.66 -5.06
N THR A 280 -11.10 1.68 -4.42
CA THR A 280 -10.25 0.71 -5.09
C THR A 280 -11.09 -0.16 -6.03
N SER A 281 -10.60 -0.40 -7.24
CA SER A 281 -11.38 -1.12 -8.23
C SER A 281 -10.56 -2.10 -9.05
N THR A 282 -11.22 -3.17 -9.48
CA THR A 282 -10.64 -4.13 -10.43
C THR A 282 -11.64 -4.50 -11.51
N THR A 283 -11.12 -5.01 -12.60
CA THR A 283 -11.90 -5.37 -13.79
C THR A 283 -11.72 -6.85 -14.09
N ARG A 284 -12.81 -7.49 -14.54
CA ARG A 284 -12.79 -8.86 -15.04
C ARG A 284 -13.60 -9.01 -16.29
N ARG A 285 -13.04 -9.73 -17.27
CA ARG A 285 -13.75 -10.18 -18.46
C ARG A 285 -14.61 -11.39 -18.13
N LEU A 286 -15.90 -11.31 -18.44
CA LEU A 286 -16.87 -12.41 -18.29
C LEU A 286 -17.43 -12.79 -19.64
N THR A 287 -17.89 -14.04 -19.75
CA THR A 287 -18.57 -14.57 -20.95
C THR A 287 -19.97 -15.03 -20.57
N LEU A 288 -20.99 -14.52 -21.29
CA LEU A 288 -22.35 -15.02 -21.23
C LEU A 288 -22.59 -15.91 -22.45
N HIS A 289 -22.92 -17.16 -22.20
CA HIS A 289 -23.37 -18.09 -23.24
C HIS A 289 -24.89 -18.01 -23.39
N VAL A 290 -25.36 -17.73 -24.59
CA VAL A 290 -26.80 -17.69 -24.96
C VAL A 290 -27.13 -18.91 -25.80
N LYS A 291 -28.22 -19.59 -25.47
CA LYS A 291 -28.80 -20.72 -26.22
C LYS A 291 -30.15 -20.35 -26.79
#